data_56cd5b03b5bd3201678de4ba8e4a31fe
#
_entry.id   56cd5b03b5bd3201678de4ba8e4a31fe
#
_cell.length_a   1.000
_cell.length_b   1.000
_cell.length_c   1.000
_cell.angle_alpha   90.00
_cell.angle_beta   90.00
_cell.angle_gamma   90.00
#
_symmetry.space_group_name_H-M   'P 1'
#
loop_
_entity.id
_entity.type
_entity.pdbx_description
1 polymer ?
#
loop_
_entity_poly.entity_id
_entity_poly.type
_entity_poly.pdbx_seq_one_letter_code
_entity_poly.pdbx_strand_id
1 'polypeptide(L)'
;MFIYTILLGAVVAAFFANDGAALILTPIILAKMRLLQLNFKALIAFVVAAGFISDAASMPLIFSNLTNIVTAHYFDLGFWDYTLTMWWPNLAAILTSTALLWLLFRKDIPSKVDSSHLKPAADAIRNRPMFYYSLFILATVFIGIAIGDAYNLPVSLFALSGAALLLILGHHYQVVKVGMMLKMAPWQIVWFSIGLYVVVWGLKNAGLTDLLAETLIALANYGHVAQVVGTGFIAAILSALMNNMPTIMVMDIAAEQAGQQALAYANVIGSNLGPKMTPWGSLATLLWLHVLMQKGVTIGWGQYMKVGLLITPPVLVISLLTLAWIL
;
A
#
# COMPACT_ATOMS: atom_id res chain seq x y z
N MET A 1 13.63 17.45 -5.28
CA MET A 1 13.60 16.09 -5.86
C MET A 1 13.05 15.05 -4.89
N PHE A 2 13.53 14.95 -3.65
CA PHE A 2 13.10 13.92 -2.67
C PHE A 2 11.59 13.92 -2.42
N ILE A 3 11.01 15.07 -2.06
CA ILE A 3 9.55 15.20 -1.83
C ILE A 3 8.76 14.81 -3.09
N TYR A 4 9.18 15.24 -4.28
CA TYR A 4 8.53 14.84 -5.53
C TYR A 4 8.57 13.32 -5.77
N THR A 5 9.65 12.64 -5.36
CA THR A 5 9.73 11.18 -5.44
C THR A 5 8.72 10.52 -4.50
N ILE A 6 8.56 11.03 -3.28
CA ILE A 6 7.56 10.55 -2.31
C ILE A 6 6.14 10.78 -2.85
N LEU A 7 5.83 12.00 -3.32
CA LEU A 7 4.51 12.32 -3.86
C LEU A 7 4.16 11.50 -5.10
N LEU A 8 5.12 11.28 -6.00
CA LEU A 8 4.94 10.36 -7.13
C LEU A 8 4.66 8.95 -6.63
N GLY A 9 5.41 8.50 -5.62
CA GLY A 9 5.18 7.20 -4.98
C GLY A 9 3.78 7.08 -4.38
N ALA A 10 3.30 8.14 -3.73
CA ALA A 10 1.95 8.18 -3.16
C ALA A 10 0.86 8.08 -4.23
N VAL A 11 0.99 8.83 -5.33
CA VAL A 11 0.04 8.75 -6.45
C VAL A 11 0.05 7.35 -7.06
N VAL A 12 1.23 6.79 -7.32
CA VAL A 12 1.32 5.44 -7.91
C VAL A 12 0.73 4.40 -6.95
N ALA A 13 0.98 4.49 -5.65
CA ALA A 13 0.44 3.55 -4.66
C ALA A 13 -1.09 3.62 -4.55
N ALA A 14 -1.67 4.82 -4.63
CA ALA A 14 -3.11 4.98 -4.60
C ALA A 14 -3.81 4.33 -5.80
N PHE A 15 -3.21 4.36 -7.00
CA PHE A 15 -3.84 3.90 -8.23
C PHE A 15 -3.39 2.50 -8.71
N PHE A 16 -2.19 2.02 -8.33
CA PHE A 16 -1.63 0.77 -8.86
C PHE A 16 -1.39 -0.30 -7.79
N ALA A 17 -2.02 -0.16 -6.64
CA ALA A 17 -1.79 -0.95 -5.44
C ALA A 17 -0.36 -0.84 -4.87
N ASN A 18 -0.22 -1.10 -3.56
CA ASN A 18 1.06 -0.98 -2.84
C ASN A 18 2.16 -1.89 -3.43
N ASP A 19 1.83 -3.15 -3.72
CA ASP A 19 2.76 -4.14 -4.28
C ASP A 19 3.26 -3.70 -5.66
N GLY A 20 2.32 -3.25 -6.53
CA GLY A 20 2.62 -2.72 -7.86
C GLY A 20 3.49 -1.47 -7.78
N ALA A 21 3.18 -0.55 -6.87
CA ALA A 21 3.97 0.66 -6.65
C ALA A 21 5.40 0.32 -6.20
N ALA A 22 5.57 -0.58 -5.24
CA ALA A 22 6.87 -1.01 -4.77
C ALA A 22 7.71 -1.66 -5.87
N LEU A 23 7.11 -2.56 -6.65
CA LEU A 23 7.80 -3.29 -7.72
C LEU A 23 8.15 -2.41 -8.93
N ILE A 24 7.29 -1.45 -9.29
CA ILE A 24 7.49 -0.56 -10.46
C ILE A 24 8.44 0.58 -10.10
N LEU A 25 8.22 1.25 -8.97
CA LEU A 25 8.99 2.45 -8.62
C LEU A 25 10.42 2.14 -8.19
N THR A 26 10.65 1.03 -7.51
CA THR A 26 11.99 0.69 -7.00
C THR A 26 13.05 0.64 -8.10
N PRO A 27 12.91 -0.13 -9.19
CA PRO A 27 13.90 -0.14 -10.25
C PRO A 27 14.03 1.21 -10.97
N ILE A 28 12.94 1.97 -11.11
CA ILE A 28 12.95 3.29 -11.76
C ILE A 28 13.75 4.29 -10.90
N ILE A 29 13.48 4.32 -9.60
CA ILE A 29 14.18 5.20 -8.65
C ILE A 29 15.65 4.82 -8.58
N LEU A 30 15.97 3.52 -8.48
CA LEU A 30 17.37 3.06 -8.48
C LEU A 30 18.11 3.48 -9.75
N ALA A 31 17.52 3.26 -10.93
CA ALA A 31 18.12 3.66 -12.20
C ALA A 31 18.34 5.18 -12.26
N LYS A 32 17.35 5.97 -11.82
CA LYS A 32 17.44 7.43 -11.78
C LYS A 32 18.53 7.91 -10.82
N MET A 33 18.59 7.34 -9.61
CA MET A 33 19.60 7.72 -8.61
C MET A 33 21.02 7.37 -9.06
N ARG A 34 21.21 6.23 -9.74
CA ARG A 34 22.48 5.83 -10.34
C ARG A 34 22.88 6.75 -11.50
N LEU A 35 21.94 7.11 -12.36
CA LEU A 35 22.20 8.03 -13.48
C LEU A 35 22.61 9.41 -12.98
N LEU A 36 22.05 9.85 -11.86
CA LEU A 36 22.41 11.11 -11.18
C LEU A 36 23.68 10.98 -10.32
N GLN A 37 24.36 9.85 -10.34
CA GLN A 37 25.61 9.56 -9.61
C GLN A 37 25.54 9.90 -8.12
N LEU A 38 24.35 9.68 -7.51
CA LEU A 38 24.18 9.94 -6.09
C LEU A 38 24.98 8.96 -5.25
N ASN A 39 25.50 9.43 -4.12
CA ASN A 39 26.18 8.57 -3.17
C ASN A 39 25.22 7.51 -2.57
N PHE A 40 25.77 6.45 -2.00
CA PHE A 40 25.00 5.32 -1.49
C PHE A 40 23.98 5.71 -0.40
N LYS A 41 24.33 6.68 0.47
CA LYS A 41 23.42 7.17 1.53
C LYS A 41 22.19 7.85 0.94
N ALA A 42 22.40 8.75 -0.04
CA ALA A 42 21.31 9.40 -0.75
C ALA A 42 20.44 8.37 -1.50
N LEU A 43 21.05 7.40 -2.20
CA LEU A 43 20.33 6.34 -2.88
C LEU A 43 19.43 5.57 -1.90
N ILE A 44 19.94 5.17 -0.74
CA ILE A 44 19.15 4.49 0.31
C ILE A 44 18.00 5.38 0.79
N ALA A 45 18.23 6.68 1.00
CA ALA A 45 17.18 7.60 1.42
C ALA A 45 16.00 7.63 0.45
N PHE A 46 16.27 7.74 -0.86
CA PHE A 46 15.22 7.75 -1.89
C PHE A 46 14.49 6.43 -2.02
N VAL A 47 15.22 5.33 -1.94
CA VAL A 47 14.65 3.98 -2.07
C VAL A 47 13.79 3.62 -0.86
N VAL A 48 14.27 3.91 0.36
CA VAL A 48 13.51 3.69 1.60
C VAL A 48 12.26 4.56 1.63
N ALA A 49 12.37 5.83 1.21
CA ALA A 49 11.21 6.72 1.15
C ALA A 49 10.14 6.20 0.17
N ALA A 50 10.54 5.70 -1.00
CA ALA A 50 9.61 5.13 -1.96
C ALA A 50 8.96 3.83 -1.46
N GLY A 51 9.73 2.95 -0.83
CA GLY A 51 9.20 1.73 -0.22
C GLY A 51 8.26 2.02 0.95
N PHE A 52 8.56 3.03 1.76
CA PHE A 52 7.72 3.41 2.89
C PHE A 52 6.38 3.99 2.42
N ILE A 53 6.42 4.93 1.47
CA ILE A 53 5.21 5.62 1.02
C ILE A 53 4.26 4.71 0.24
N SER A 54 4.74 3.62 -0.37
CA SER A 54 3.89 2.70 -1.13
C SER A 54 2.76 2.10 -0.29
N ASP A 55 3.00 1.73 0.97
CA ASP A 55 1.94 1.24 1.86
C ASP A 55 1.20 2.40 2.55
N ALA A 56 1.94 3.44 3.00
CA ALA A 56 1.32 4.57 3.69
C ALA A 56 0.33 5.36 2.83
N ALA A 57 0.47 5.32 1.51
CA ALA A 57 -0.39 6.03 0.57
C ALA A 57 -1.40 5.14 -0.17
N SER A 58 -1.49 3.85 0.18
CA SER A 58 -2.37 2.89 -0.48
C SER A 58 -3.71 2.67 0.24
N MET A 59 -4.12 3.60 1.09
CA MET A 59 -5.35 3.48 1.87
C MET A 59 -6.59 4.14 1.25
N PRO A 60 -6.50 5.11 0.29
CA PRO A 60 -7.67 5.94 -0.02
C PRO A 60 -8.70 5.27 -0.91
N LEU A 61 -8.31 4.27 -1.69
CA LEU A 61 -9.20 3.58 -2.62
C LEU A 61 -9.29 2.09 -2.28
N ILE A 62 -10.45 1.49 -2.43
CA ILE A 62 -10.65 0.06 -2.13
C ILE A 62 -9.62 -0.81 -2.83
N PHE A 63 -9.33 -0.57 -4.10
CA PHE A 63 -8.43 -1.38 -4.90
C PHE A 63 -6.94 -1.05 -4.73
N SER A 64 -6.59 -0.05 -3.91
CA SER A 64 -5.18 0.34 -3.73
C SER A 64 -4.39 -0.57 -2.79
N ASN A 65 -5.05 -1.46 -2.06
CA ASN A 65 -4.42 -2.52 -1.27
C ASN A 65 -5.35 -3.73 -1.13
N LEU A 66 -4.79 -4.94 -1.04
CA LEU A 66 -5.56 -6.17 -0.79
C LEU A 66 -6.31 -6.12 0.55
N THR A 67 -5.72 -5.54 1.58
CA THR A 67 -6.36 -5.34 2.88
C THR A 67 -7.63 -4.51 2.77
N ASN A 68 -7.60 -3.44 1.98
CA ASN A 68 -8.77 -2.59 1.75
C ASN A 68 -9.89 -3.38 1.04
N ILE A 69 -9.53 -4.17 0.02
CA ILE A 69 -10.50 -5.01 -0.71
C ILE A 69 -11.17 -6.01 0.23
N VAL A 70 -10.38 -6.68 1.10
CA VAL A 70 -10.89 -7.67 2.04
C VAL A 70 -11.88 -7.03 3.00
N THR A 71 -11.51 -5.94 3.66
CA THR A 71 -12.39 -5.23 4.61
C THR A 71 -13.63 -4.66 3.93
N ALA A 72 -13.48 -4.01 2.78
CA ALA A 72 -14.61 -3.42 2.07
C ALA A 72 -15.62 -4.51 1.64
N HIS A 73 -15.12 -5.66 1.17
CA HIS A 73 -15.98 -6.79 0.83
C HIS A 73 -16.62 -7.45 2.05
N TYR A 74 -15.87 -7.57 3.16
CA TYR A 74 -16.36 -8.20 4.39
C TYR A 74 -17.53 -7.43 5.01
N PHE A 75 -17.46 -6.10 5.01
CA PHE A 75 -18.48 -5.21 5.59
C PHE A 75 -19.43 -4.59 4.54
N ASP A 76 -19.36 -5.03 3.29
CA ASP A 76 -20.16 -4.50 2.18
C ASP A 76 -20.06 -2.97 2.04
N LEU A 77 -18.83 -2.44 2.16
CA LEU A 77 -18.58 -1.00 2.08
C LEU A 77 -18.57 -0.55 0.62
N GLY A 78 -19.39 0.44 0.30
CA GLY A 78 -19.40 1.07 -1.02
C GLY A 78 -18.09 1.81 -1.32
N PHE A 79 -17.77 1.94 -2.60
CA PHE A 79 -16.55 2.62 -3.06
C PHE A 79 -16.45 4.05 -2.54
N TRP A 80 -17.55 4.81 -2.61
CA TRP A 80 -17.57 6.21 -2.18
C TRP A 80 -17.53 6.36 -0.67
N ASP A 81 -18.25 5.53 0.08
CA ASP A 81 -18.27 5.56 1.55
C ASP A 81 -16.87 5.27 2.08
N TYR A 82 -16.22 4.25 1.54
CA TYR A 82 -14.85 3.90 1.88
C TYR A 82 -13.88 5.04 1.52
N THR A 83 -13.94 5.53 0.27
CA THR A 83 -13.00 6.53 -0.23
C THR A 83 -13.10 7.85 0.52
N LEU A 84 -14.30 8.35 0.78
CA LEU A 84 -14.51 9.60 1.49
C LEU A 84 -14.04 9.53 2.94
N THR A 85 -14.26 8.40 3.62
CA THR A 85 -13.80 8.17 4.98
C THR A 85 -12.28 8.07 5.05
N MET A 86 -11.65 7.33 4.12
CA MET A 86 -10.21 7.04 4.15
C MET A 86 -9.35 8.14 3.50
N TRP A 87 -9.95 9.11 2.80
CA TRP A 87 -9.22 10.17 2.11
C TRP A 87 -8.33 11.00 3.06
N TRP A 88 -8.93 11.51 4.13
CA TRP A 88 -8.24 12.38 5.07
C TRP A 88 -7.19 11.65 5.94
N PRO A 89 -7.48 10.46 6.51
CA PRO A 89 -6.47 9.65 7.18
C PRO A 89 -5.28 9.31 6.27
N ASN A 90 -5.54 9.01 5.00
CA ASN A 90 -4.48 8.76 4.03
C ASN A 90 -3.65 10.01 3.73
N LEU A 91 -4.28 11.16 3.56
CA LEU A 91 -3.57 12.43 3.37
C LEU A 91 -2.69 12.76 4.58
N ALA A 92 -3.21 12.57 5.78
CA ALA A 92 -2.47 12.72 7.04
C ALA A 92 -1.26 11.76 7.09
N ALA A 93 -1.42 10.50 6.68
CA ALA A 93 -0.34 9.53 6.58
C ALA A 93 0.75 9.98 5.58
N ILE A 94 0.37 10.45 4.39
CA ILE A 94 1.31 10.93 3.36
C ILE A 94 2.10 12.14 3.87
N LEU A 95 1.42 13.13 4.43
CA LEU A 95 2.06 14.37 4.89
C LEU A 95 3.03 14.08 6.06
N THR A 96 2.58 13.30 7.04
CA THR A 96 3.41 12.95 8.20
C THR A 96 4.59 12.08 7.79
N SER A 97 4.38 11.07 6.94
CA SER A 97 5.46 10.22 6.41
C SER A 97 6.48 11.06 5.63
N THR A 98 6.01 11.98 4.77
CA THR A 98 6.88 12.86 3.99
C THR A 98 7.74 13.74 4.90
N ALA A 99 7.13 14.35 5.92
CA ALA A 99 7.83 15.19 6.87
C ALA A 99 8.90 14.42 7.66
N LEU A 100 8.52 13.26 8.22
CA LEU A 100 9.43 12.43 9.02
C LEU A 100 10.56 11.83 8.18
N LEU A 101 10.28 11.34 6.98
CA LEU A 101 11.30 10.84 6.06
C LEU A 101 12.26 11.95 5.64
N TRP A 102 11.74 13.15 5.37
CA TRP A 102 12.59 14.30 5.06
C TRP A 102 13.46 14.70 6.25
N LEU A 103 12.91 14.76 7.46
CA LEU A 103 13.67 15.06 8.67
C LEU A 103 14.77 14.02 8.94
N LEU A 104 14.47 12.75 8.72
CA LEU A 104 15.41 11.65 8.93
C LEU A 104 16.57 11.70 7.93
N PHE A 105 16.28 11.92 6.66
CA PHE A 105 17.25 11.82 5.57
C PHE A 105 17.79 13.16 5.06
N ARG A 106 17.38 14.32 5.60
CA ARG A 106 17.77 15.66 5.10
C ARG A 106 19.27 15.88 4.98
N LYS A 107 20.06 15.23 5.83
CA LYS A 107 21.53 15.32 5.80
C LYS A 107 22.16 14.48 4.68
N ASP A 108 21.46 13.45 4.21
CA ASP A 108 21.93 12.53 3.17
C ASP A 108 21.45 12.95 1.78
N ILE A 109 20.45 13.85 1.70
CA ILE A 109 19.89 14.35 0.44
C ILE A 109 20.76 15.49 -0.08
N PRO A 110 21.30 15.40 -1.31
CA PRO A 110 22.11 16.46 -1.89
C PRO A 110 21.27 17.71 -2.18
N SER A 111 21.81 18.88 -1.86
CA SER A 111 21.15 20.17 -2.10
C SER A 111 21.06 20.53 -3.59
N LYS A 112 22.03 20.09 -4.37
CA LYS A 112 22.08 20.26 -5.83
C LYS A 112 22.31 18.90 -6.48
N VAL A 113 21.62 18.67 -7.59
CA VAL A 113 21.75 17.45 -8.40
C VAL A 113 21.95 17.89 -9.84
N ASP A 114 22.99 17.38 -10.46
CA ASP A 114 23.20 17.58 -11.89
C ASP A 114 22.20 16.75 -12.68
N SER A 115 21.29 17.42 -13.37
CA SER A 115 20.25 16.81 -14.21
C SER A 115 20.62 16.82 -15.71
N SER A 116 21.81 17.27 -16.08
CA SER A 116 22.24 17.37 -17.48
C SER A 116 22.23 16.03 -18.22
N HIS A 117 22.44 14.94 -17.49
CA HIS A 117 22.42 13.57 -18.02
C HIS A 117 21.02 12.97 -18.15
N LEU A 118 19.95 13.65 -17.66
CA LEU A 118 18.59 13.17 -17.78
C LEU A 118 18.04 13.49 -19.18
N LYS A 119 17.60 12.46 -19.89
CA LYS A 119 16.90 12.64 -21.17
C LYS A 119 15.51 13.27 -20.92
N PRO A 120 14.99 14.04 -21.90
CA PRO A 120 13.61 14.53 -21.83
C PRO A 120 12.61 13.37 -21.60
N ALA A 121 11.57 13.62 -20.82
CA ALA A 121 10.58 12.59 -20.49
C ALA A 121 9.88 12.02 -21.75
N ALA A 122 9.73 12.84 -22.80
CA ALA A 122 9.15 12.42 -24.06
C ALA A 122 9.93 11.30 -24.76
N ASP A 123 11.26 11.25 -24.58
CA ASP A 123 12.13 10.25 -25.21
C ASP A 123 12.02 8.87 -24.51
N ALA A 124 11.42 8.83 -23.31
CA ALA A 124 11.15 7.58 -22.63
C ALA A 124 9.96 6.82 -23.21
N ILE A 125 9.09 7.49 -23.97
CA ILE A 125 7.90 6.90 -24.57
C ILE A 125 8.31 6.15 -25.86
N ARG A 126 8.43 4.83 -25.74
CA ARG A 126 8.82 3.98 -26.89
C ARG A 126 7.73 3.83 -27.95
N ASN A 127 6.48 3.79 -27.54
CA ASN A 127 5.31 3.66 -28.44
C ASN A 127 4.24 4.65 -27.98
N ARG A 128 4.10 5.77 -28.71
CA ARG A 128 3.16 6.85 -28.36
C ARG A 128 1.69 6.40 -28.40
N PRO A 129 1.20 5.69 -29.46
CA PRO A 129 -0.18 5.21 -29.45
C PRO A 129 -0.49 4.33 -28.24
N MET A 130 0.34 3.33 -27.95
CA MET A 130 0.13 2.44 -26.80
C MET A 130 0.13 3.20 -25.48
N PHE A 131 0.99 4.22 -25.33
CA PHE A 131 1.02 5.06 -24.14
C PHE A 131 -0.32 5.77 -23.91
N TYR A 132 -0.90 6.41 -24.93
CA TYR A 132 -2.19 7.08 -24.81
C TYR A 132 -3.35 6.10 -24.61
N TYR A 133 -3.36 4.96 -25.30
CA TYR A 133 -4.35 3.91 -25.05
C TYR A 133 -4.28 3.36 -23.64
N SER A 134 -3.09 3.17 -23.07
CA SER A 134 -2.95 2.70 -21.71
C SER A 134 -3.51 3.70 -20.69
N LEU A 135 -3.25 5.00 -20.88
CA LEU A 135 -3.83 6.04 -20.04
C LEU A 135 -5.35 6.09 -20.16
N PHE A 136 -5.89 5.99 -21.37
CA PHE A 136 -7.33 5.97 -21.61
C PHE A 136 -7.99 4.74 -20.95
N ILE A 137 -7.42 3.55 -21.13
CA ILE A 137 -7.94 2.32 -20.50
C ILE A 137 -7.91 2.43 -18.98
N LEU A 138 -6.80 2.90 -18.39
CA LEU A 138 -6.70 3.08 -16.95
C LEU A 138 -7.74 4.08 -16.43
N ALA A 139 -7.89 5.22 -17.11
CA ALA A 139 -8.93 6.19 -16.73
C ALA A 139 -10.34 5.57 -16.82
N THR A 140 -10.62 4.80 -17.88
CA THR A 140 -11.91 4.11 -18.04
C THR A 140 -12.14 3.07 -16.94
N VAL A 141 -11.12 2.31 -16.54
CA VAL A 141 -11.20 1.35 -15.44
C VAL A 141 -11.54 2.06 -14.13
N PHE A 142 -10.84 3.15 -13.79
CA PHE A 142 -11.09 3.89 -12.56
C PHE A 142 -12.47 4.53 -12.52
N ILE A 143 -12.90 5.16 -13.63
CA ILE A 143 -14.24 5.71 -13.77
C ILE A 143 -15.29 4.59 -13.69
N GLY A 144 -15.02 3.46 -14.35
CA GLY A 144 -15.89 2.29 -14.32
C GLY A 144 -16.07 1.71 -12.92
N ILE A 145 -15.00 1.62 -12.12
CA ILE A 145 -15.09 1.19 -10.71
C ILE A 145 -15.94 2.17 -9.91
N ALA A 146 -15.69 3.48 -10.03
CA ALA A 146 -16.39 4.52 -9.28
C ALA A 146 -17.89 4.61 -9.61
N ILE A 147 -18.27 4.36 -10.88
CA ILE A 147 -19.68 4.34 -11.31
C ILE A 147 -20.31 2.97 -11.04
N GLY A 148 -19.54 1.88 -11.22
CA GLY A 148 -20.02 0.52 -11.06
C GLY A 148 -20.49 0.17 -9.66
N ASP A 149 -19.97 0.87 -8.65
CA ASP A 149 -20.41 0.79 -7.26
C ASP A 149 -21.92 1.04 -7.11
N ALA A 150 -22.44 2.06 -7.78
CA ALA A 150 -23.88 2.38 -7.78
C ALA A 150 -24.77 1.27 -8.39
N TYR A 151 -24.17 0.35 -9.15
CA TYR A 151 -24.83 -0.79 -9.77
C TYR A 151 -24.45 -2.13 -9.14
N ASN A 152 -23.76 -2.13 -8.00
CA ASN A 152 -23.22 -3.30 -7.30
C ASN A 152 -22.33 -4.19 -8.20
N LEU A 153 -21.59 -3.58 -9.15
CA LEU A 153 -20.69 -4.29 -10.04
C LEU A 153 -19.33 -4.53 -9.36
N PRO A 154 -18.78 -5.74 -9.41
CA PRO A 154 -17.53 -6.04 -8.72
C PRO A 154 -16.34 -5.30 -9.35
N VAL A 155 -15.43 -4.79 -8.53
CA VAL A 155 -14.16 -4.15 -8.95
C VAL A 155 -13.36 -5.03 -9.91
N SER A 156 -13.39 -6.36 -9.70
CA SER A 156 -12.71 -7.34 -10.54
C SER A 156 -13.15 -7.32 -12.00
N LEU A 157 -14.40 -6.99 -12.29
CA LEU A 157 -14.93 -6.89 -13.65
C LEU A 157 -14.17 -5.82 -14.45
N PHE A 158 -14.01 -4.63 -13.86
CA PHE A 158 -13.32 -3.51 -14.50
C PHE A 158 -11.81 -3.75 -14.57
N ALA A 159 -11.21 -4.25 -13.49
CA ALA A 159 -9.78 -4.54 -13.45
C ALA A 159 -9.36 -5.61 -14.47
N LEU A 160 -10.10 -6.73 -14.54
CA LEU A 160 -9.80 -7.81 -15.48
C LEU A 160 -10.06 -7.39 -16.94
N SER A 161 -11.14 -6.64 -17.20
CA SER A 161 -11.44 -6.11 -18.53
C SER A 161 -10.33 -5.16 -19.01
N GLY A 162 -9.91 -4.24 -18.14
CA GLY A 162 -8.81 -3.33 -18.43
C GLY A 162 -7.48 -4.05 -18.67
N ALA A 163 -7.16 -5.05 -17.84
CA ALA A 163 -5.96 -5.85 -18.00
C ALA A 163 -5.99 -6.64 -19.33
N ALA A 164 -7.14 -7.25 -19.69
CA ALA A 164 -7.31 -7.95 -20.95
C ALA A 164 -7.12 -7.01 -22.16
N LEU A 165 -7.73 -5.82 -22.13
CA LEU A 165 -7.56 -4.81 -23.18
C LEU A 165 -6.11 -4.34 -23.31
N LEU A 166 -5.42 -4.09 -22.18
CA LEU A 166 -3.99 -3.71 -22.21
C LEU A 166 -3.11 -4.83 -22.77
N LEU A 167 -3.39 -6.09 -22.45
CA LEU A 167 -2.65 -7.23 -23.00
C LEU A 167 -2.90 -7.40 -24.52
N ILE A 168 -4.14 -7.27 -24.98
CA ILE A 168 -4.51 -7.36 -26.39
C ILE A 168 -3.82 -6.24 -27.20
N LEU A 169 -3.94 -4.99 -26.76
CA LEU A 169 -3.32 -3.86 -27.42
C LEU A 169 -1.79 -3.92 -27.33
N GLY A 170 -1.25 -4.31 -26.16
CA GLY A 170 0.19 -4.47 -25.99
C GLY A 170 0.80 -5.54 -26.90
N HIS A 171 0.04 -6.61 -27.15
CA HIS A 171 0.40 -7.63 -28.13
C HIS A 171 0.33 -7.09 -29.58
N HIS A 172 -0.76 -6.41 -29.92
CA HIS A 172 -0.96 -5.82 -31.26
C HIS A 172 0.17 -4.84 -31.62
N TYR A 173 0.55 -3.97 -30.68
CA TYR A 173 1.66 -3.01 -30.87
C TYR A 173 3.05 -3.63 -30.63
N GLN A 174 3.14 -4.93 -30.39
CA GLN A 174 4.38 -5.68 -30.12
C GLN A 174 5.22 -5.13 -28.96
N VAL A 175 4.58 -4.44 -28.02
CA VAL A 175 5.23 -3.89 -26.82
C VAL A 175 5.31 -4.93 -25.72
N VAL A 176 4.36 -5.90 -25.68
CA VAL A 176 4.20 -6.90 -24.65
C VAL A 176 4.17 -8.31 -25.22
N LYS A 177 4.94 -9.22 -24.61
CA LYS A 177 4.86 -10.66 -24.87
C LYS A 177 3.88 -11.28 -23.86
N VAL A 178 2.60 -11.47 -24.26
CA VAL A 178 1.51 -11.92 -23.37
C VAL A 178 1.86 -13.19 -22.59
N GLY A 179 2.40 -14.22 -23.26
CA GLY A 179 2.77 -15.46 -22.58
C GLY A 179 3.86 -15.28 -21.50
N MET A 180 4.77 -14.32 -21.70
CA MET A 180 5.77 -13.98 -20.66
C MET A 180 5.12 -13.24 -19.50
N MET A 181 4.24 -12.27 -19.78
CA MET A 181 3.54 -11.51 -18.73
C MET A 181 2.67 -12.42 -17.85
N LEU A 182 1.93 -13.34 -18.45
CA LEU A 182 1.12 -14.30 -17.70
C LEU A 182 1.98 -15.26 -16.84
N LYS A 183 3.15 -15.68 -17.34
CA LYS A 183 4.08 -16.50 -16.55
C LYS A 183 4.76 -15.72 -15.43
N MET A 184 5.00 -14.43 -15.62
CA MET A 184 5.62 -13.55 -14.62
C MET A 184 4.63 -12.99 -13.61
N ALA A 185 3.32 -13.15 -13.83
CA ALA A 185 2.31 -12.76 -12.87
C ALA A 185 2.54 -13.51 -11.53
N PRO A 186 2.41 -12.83 -10.39
CA PRO A 186 2.73 -13.40 -9.09
C PRO A 186 1.64 -14.37 -8.60
N TRP A 187 1.47 -15.50 -9.29
CA TRP A 187 0.47 -16.53 -8.96
C TRP A 187 0.59 -17.07 -7.53
N GLN A 188 1.79 -16.94 -6.93
CA GLN A 188 2.01 -17.28 -5.52
C GLN A 188 1.08 -16.52 -4.58
N ILE A 189 0.66 -15.30 -4.92
CA ILE A 189 -0.27 -14.51 -4.11
C ILE A 189 -1.62 -15.22 -3.99
N VAL A 190 -2.10 -15.87 -5.06
CA VAL A 190 -3.38 -16.62 -5.04
C VAL A 190 -3.29 -17.78 -4.05
N TRP A 191 -2.24 -18.61 -4.13
CA TRP A 191 -2.04 -19.74 -3.23
C TRP A 191 -1.81 -19.30 -1.79
N PHE A 192 -1.06 -18.21 -1.61
CA PHE A 192 -0.83 -17.59 -0.31
C PHE A 192 -2.15 -17.12 0.31
N SER A 193 -3.01 -16.44 -0.45
CA SER A 193 -4.33 -15.99 0.03
C SER A 193 -5.23 -17.16 0.46
N ILE A 194 -5.27 -18.23 -0.33
CA ILE A 194 -6.04 -19.45 0.03
C ILE A 194 -5.52 -20.03 1.35
N GLY A 195 -4.20 -20.13 1.51
CA GLY A 195 -3.58 -20.61 2.76
C GLY A 195 -3.90 -19.72 3.96
N LEU A 196 -3.98 -18.41 3.76
CA LEU A 196 -4.32 -17.47 4.82
C LEU A 196 -5.74 -17.65 5.36
N TYR A 197 -6.72 -17.96 4.52
CA TYR A 197 -8.07 -18.28 4.99
C TYR A 197 -8.07 -19.45 5.99
N VAL A 198 -7.28 -20.48 5.71
CA VAL A 198 -7.14 -21.64 6.64
C VAL A 198 -6.50 -21.22 7.95
N VAL A 199 -5.45 -20.38 7.90
CA VAL A 199 -4.78 -19.85 9.10
C VAL A 199 -5.74 -19.00 9.94
N VAL A 200 -6.46 -18.08 9.32
CA VAL A 200 -7.44 -17.22 10.00
C VAL A 200 -8.56 -18.04 10.63
N TRP A 201 -9.04 -19.07 9.94
CA TRP A 201 -10.04 -19.99 10.51
C TRP A 201 -9.49 -20.75 11.73
N GLY A 202 -8.22 -21.17 11.66
CA GLY A 202 -7.53 -21.76 12.83
C GLY A 202 -7.41 -20.82 14.00
N LEU A 203 -7.02 -19.55 13.76
CA LEU A 203 -6.91 -18.52 14.80
C LEU A 203 -8.26 -18.17 15.42
N LYS A 204 -9.33 -18.12 14.61
CA LYS A 204 -10.70 -17.96 15.09
C LYS A 204 -11.10 -19.10 16.04
N ASN A 205 -10.87 -20.34 15.64
CA ASN A 205 -11.18 -21.53 16.44
C ASN A 205 -10.33 -21.60 17.73
N ALA A 206 -9.15 -21.01 17.72
CA ALA A 206 -8.29 -20.87 18.91
C ALA A 206 -8.74 -19.74 19.87
N GLY A 207 -9.81 -18.98 19.55
CA GLY A 207 -10.37 -17.95 20.38
C GLY A 207 -9.68 -16.58 20.27
N LEU A 208 -8.78 -16.38 19.29
CA LEU A 208 -8.09 -15.09 19.13
C LEU A 208 -9.08 -13.97 18.75
N THR A 209 -10.06 -14.25 17.89
CA THR A 209 -11.08 -13.26 17.50
C THR A 209 -11.96 -12.84 18.67
N ASP A 210 -12.30 -13.76 19.56
CA ASP A 210 -13.12 -13.48 20.74
C ASP A 210 -12.36 -12.60 21.73
N LEU A 211 -11.08 -12.92 22.00
CA LEU A 211 -10.20 -12.10 22.84
C LEU A 211 -10.05 -10.67 22.27
N LEU A 212 -9.91 -10.54 20.95
CA LEU A 212 -9.81 -9.24 20.30
C LEU A 212 -11.13 -8.48 20.38
N ALA A 213 -12.27 -9.14 20.14
CA ALA A 213 -13.59 -8.52 20.24
C ALA A 213 -13.83 -7.96 21.66
N GLU A 214 -13.56 -8.76 22.71
CA GLU A 214 -13.63 -8.30 24.09
C GLU A 214 -12.72 -7.08 24.35
N THR A 215 -11.51 -7.09 23.77
CA THR A 215 -10.57 -5.97 23.89
C THR A 215 -11.12 -4.72 23.20
N LEU A 216 -11.71 -4.83 22.00
CA LEU A 216 -12.31 -3.71 21.29
C LEU A 216 -13.52 -3.13 22.04
N ILE A 217 -14.35 -3.99 22.67
CA ILE A 217 -15.44 -3.56 23.53
C ILE A 217 -14.91 -2.85 24.78
N ALA A 218 -13.87 -3.38 25.41
CA ALA A 218 -13.26 -2.76 26.58
C ALA A 218 -12.68 -1.37 26.28
N LEU A 219 -12.09 -1.18 25.10
CA LEU A 219 -11.57 0.11 24.65
C LEU A 219 -12.67 1.19 24.55
N ALA A 220 -13.93 0.81 24.22
CA ALA A 220 -15.05 1.74 24.17
C ALA A 220 -15.31 2.44 25.52
N ASN A 221 -14.98 1.80 26.63
CA ASN A 221 -15.13 2.39 27.98
C ASN A 221 -14.21 3.60 28.22
N TYR A 222 -13.14 3.75 27.41
CA TYR A 222 -12.21 4.88 27.47
C TYR A 222 -12.55 5.99 26.47
N GLY A 223 -13.68 5.87 25.78
CA GLY A 223 -14.18 6.83 24.81
C GLY A 223 -13.81 6.53 23.36
N HIS A 224 -14.50 7.19 22.44
CA HIS A 224 -14.42 6.95 20.99
C HIS A 224 -12.98 7.04 20.45
N VAL A 225 -12.23 8.10 20.80
CA VAL A 225 -10.84 8.29 20.34
C VAL A 225 -9.94 7.13 20.80
N ALA A 226 -10.07 6.71 22.06
CA ALA A 226 -9.29 5.60 22.60
C ALA A 226 -9.62 4.28 21.89
N GLN A 227 -10.88 4.07 21.54
CA GLN A 227 -11.33 2.90 20.81
C GLN A 227 -10.75 2.86 19.40
N VAL A 228 -10.86 3.94 18.60
CA VAL A 228 -10.33 4.03 17.24
C VAL A 228 -8.81 3.90 17.24
N VAL A 229 -8.13 4.68 18.08
CA VAL A 229 -6.66 4.65 18.16
C VAL A 229 -6.15 3.29 18.66
N GLY A 230 -6.77 2.76 19.72
CA GLY A 230 -6.41 1.44 20.28
C GLY A 230 -6.58 0.31 19.28
N THR A 231 -7.70 0.29 18.54
CA THR A 231 -7.95 -0.69 17.47
C THR A 231 -6.87 -0.65 16.39
N GLY A 232 -6.55 0.55 15.91
CA GLY A 232 -5.50 0.72 14.88
C GLY A 232 -4.11 0.31 15.37
N PHE A 233 -3.77 0.57 16.66
CA PHE A 233 -2.51 0.11 17.23
C PHE A 233 -2.46 -1.40 17.41
N ILE A 234 -3.54 -2.04 17.85
CA ILE A 234 -3.62 -3.50 17.95
C ILE A 234 -3.42 -4.11 16.54
N ALA A 235 -4.14 -3.62 15.54
CA ALA A 235 -3.98 -4.07 14.17
C ALA A 235 -2.56 -3.86 13.64
N ALA A 236 -1.92 -2.73 13.94
CA ALA A 236 -0.55 -2.45 13.52
C ALA A 236 0.47 -3.39 14.16
N ILE A 237 0.34 -3.67 15.45
CA ILE A 237 1.22 -4.60 16.18
C ILE A 237 1.05 -6.02 15.64
N LEU A 238 -0.20 -6.49 15.51
CA LEU A 238 -0.49 -7.81 14.95
C LEU A 238 0.04 -7.94 13.51
N SER A 239 -0.16 -6.92 12.70
CA SER A 239 0.31 -6.88 11.32
C SER A 239 1.85 -6.92 11.22
N ALA A 240 2.55 -6.24 12.12
CA ALA A 240 3.99 -6.33 12.22
C ALA A 240 4.49 -7.70 12.69
N LEU A 241 3.72 -8.43 13.48
CA LEU A 241 4.07 -9.75 14.01
C LEU A 241 3.75 -10.89 13.05
N MET A 242 2.52 -10.94 12.51
CA MET A 242 2.02 -12.08 11.73
C MET A 242 1.68 -11.78 10.27
N ASN A 243 1.94 -10.59 9.77
CA ASN A 243 1.60 -10.10 8.43
C ASN A 243 0.22 -9.40 8.37
N ASN A 244 0.08 -8.47 7.40
CA ASN A 244 -1.13 -7.64 7.26
C ASN A 244 -2.36 -8.44 6.84
N MET A 245 -2.23 -9.45 5.98
CA MET A 245 -3.38 -10.19 5.46
C MET A 245 -4.12 -11.02 6.52
N PRO A 246 -3.47 -11.88 7.33
CA PRO A 246 -4.18 -12.55 8.41
C PRO A 246 -4.69 -11.56 9.47
N THR A 247 -3.96 -10.48 9.72
CA THR A 247 -4.38 -9.46 10.69
C THR A 247 -5.68 -8.80 10.29
N ILE A 248 -5.77 -8.32 9.03
CA ILE A 248 -6.98 -7.63 8.57
C ILE A 248 -8.23 -8.51 8.73
N MET A 249 -8.13 -9.79 8.38
CA MET A 249 -9.24 -10.72 8.46
C MET A 249 -9.64 -11.04 9.91
N VAL A 250 -8.66 -11.29 10.79
CA VAL A 250 -8.92 -11.59 12.21
C VAL A 250 -9.54 -10.38 12.91
N MET A 251 -9.05 -9.19 12.63
CA MET A 251 -9.55 -7.95 13.21
C MET A 251 -10.92 -7.55 12.65
N ASP A 252 -11.22 -7.83 11.37
CA ASP A 252 -12.54 -7.61 10.79
C ASP A 252 -13.59 -8.51 11.48
N ILE A 253 -13.27 -9.80 11.69
CA ILE A 253 -14.13 -10.71 12.45
C ILE A 253 -14.33 -10.22 13.88
N ALA A 254 -13.27 -9.76 14.55
CA ALA A 254 -13.36 -9.22 15.91
C ALA A 254 -14.19 -7.94 15.98
N ALA A 255 -14.07 -7.04 15.01
CA ALA A 255 -14.86 -5.81 14.91
C ALA A 255 -16.35 -6.11 14.68
N GLU A 256 -16.67 -7.10 13.85
CA GLU A 256 -18.04 -7.58 13.63
C GLU A 256 -18.63 -8.18 14.91
N GLN A 257 -17.90 -9.08 15.60
CA GLN A 257 -18.31 -9.67 16.87
C GLN A 257 -18.53 -8.62 17.97
N ALA A 258 -17.72 -7.55 17.95
CA ALA A 258 -17.88 -6.41 18.86
C ALA A 258 -19.07 -5.50 18.48
N GLY A 259 -19.74 -5.71 17.34
CA GLY A 259 -20.79 -4.84 16.84
C GLY A 259 -20.30 -3.43 16.44
N GLN A 260 -19.02 -3.31 16.09
CA GLN A 260 -18.32 -2.03 15.89
C GLN A 260 -17.77 -1.93 14.45
N GLN A 261 -18.66 -1.97 13.45
CA GLN A 261 -18.27 -1.94 12.04
C GLN A 261 -17.39 -0.74 11.66
N ALA A 262 -17.58 0.44 12.27
CA ALA A 262 -16.76 1.61 12.02
C ALA A 262 -15.26 1.40 12.35
N LEU A 263 -14.92 0.45 13.25
CA LEU A 263 -13.53 0.11 13.56
C LEU A 263 -12.80 -0.60 12.42
N ALA A 264 -13.52 -1.07 11.40
CA ALA A 264 -12.93 -1.62 10.18
C ALA A 264 -11.94 -0.64 9.52
N TYR A 265 -12.26 0.65 9.51
CA TYR A 265 -11.35 1.68 8.97
C TYR A 265 -10.07 1.83 9.82
N ALA A 266 -10.19 1.74 11.14
CA ALA A 266 -9.04 1.76 12.04
C ALA A 266 -8.16 0.51 11.86
N ASN A 267 -8.79 -0.66 11.66
CA ASN A 267 -8.10 -1.89 11.30
C ASN A 267 -7.32 -1.74 9.99
N VAL A 268 -7.93 -1.18 8.94
CA VAL A 268 -7.26 -0.92 7.65
C VAL A 268 -6.04 -0.04 7.84
N ILE A 269 -6.14 1.06 8.60
CA ILE A 269 -5.00 1.96 8.85
C ILE A 269 -3.88 1.21 9.58
N GLY A 270 -4.22 0.47 10.64
CA GLY A 270 -3.25 -0.32 11.40
C GLY A 270 -2.58 -1.39 10.56
N SER A 271 -3.37 -2.15 9.80
CA SER A 271 -2.88 -3.25 8.95
C SER A 271 -2.06 -2.79 7.76
N ASN A 272 -2.23 -1.55 7.28
CA ASN A 272 -1.44 -0.99 6.20
C ASN A 272 -0.15 -0.31 6.68
N LEU A 273 -0.18 0.36 7.83
CA LEU A 273 0.99 1.05 8.38
C LEU A 273 1.88 0.14 9.22
N GLY A 274 1.29 -0.78 9.99
CA GLY A 274 2.00 -1.69 10.89
C GLY A 274 3.13 -2.50 10.25
N PRO A 275 2.94 -3.06 9.06
CA PRO A 275 3.96 -3.84 8.35
C PRO A 275 5.28 -3.10 8.14
N LYS A 276 5.29 -1.78 8.17
CA LYS A 276 6.52 -0.99 8.04
C LYS A 276 7.47 -1.15 9.22
N MET A 277 7.00 -1.66 10.34
CA MET A 277 7.84 -1.92 11.51
C MET A 277 8.72 -3.15 11.35
N THR A 278 8.32 -4.12 10.52
CA THR A 278 9.08 -5.38 10.33
C THR A 278 9.16 -5.79 8.85
N PRO A 279 10.24 -6.47 8.42
CA PRO A 279 10.36 -6.90 7.02
C PRO A 279 9.30 -7.91 6.57
N TRP A 280 8.80 -8.74 7.48
CA TRP A 280 7.82 -9.80 7.21
C TRP A 280 6.37 -9.36 7.39
N GLY A 281 6.13 -8.16 7.90
CA GLY A 281 4.79 -7.62 8.11
C GLY A 281 3.95 -7.48 6.82
N SER A 282 4.59 -7.38 5.65
CA SER A 282 3.93 -7.33 4.35
C SER A 282 4.71 -8.11 3.29
N LEU A 283 3.97 -8.82 2.42
CA LEU A 283 4.56 -9.46 1.25
C LEU A 283 5.20 -8.43 0.31
N ALA A 284 4.59 -7.26 0.15
CA ALA A 284 5.15 -6.15 -0.62
C ALA A 284 6.54 -5.76 -0.15
N THR A 285 6.75 -5.68 1.17
CA THR A 285 8.06 -5.36 1.76
C THR A 285 9.11 -6.44 1.43
N LEU A 286 8.75 -7.71 1.55
CA LEU A 286 9.66 -8.81 1.20
C LEU A 286 10.04 -8.80 -0.28
N LEU A 287 9.06 -8.59 -1.16
CA LEU A 287 9.28 -8.46 -2.61
C LEU A 287 10.16 -7.24 -2.93
N TRP A 288 9.91 -6.11 -2.28
CA TRP A 288 10.70 -4.90 -2.43
C TRP A 288 12.16 -5.12 -2.02
N LEU A 289 12.42 -5.73 -0.86
CA LEU A 289 13.77 -6.07 -0.41
C LEU A 289 14.46 -7.04 -1.37
N HIS A 290 13.72 -8.02 -1.91
CA HIS A 290 14.23 -8.96 -2.89
C HIS A 290 14.64 -8.27 -4.20
N VAL A 291 13.80 -7.37 -4.73
CA VAL A 291 14.12 -6.57 -5.93
C VAL A 291 15.35 -5.70 -5.71
N LEU A 292 15.49 -5.08 -4.54
CA LEU A 292 16.68 -4.31 -4.19
C LEU A 292 17.93 -5.16 -4.20
N MET A 293 17.88 -6.32 -3.56
CA MET A 293 18.99 -7.27 -3.50
C MET A 293 19.41 -7.73 -4.90
N GLN A 294 18.46 -8.06 -5.79
CA GLN A 294 18.74 -8.39 -7.19
C GLN A 294 19.39 -7.24 -7.95
N LYS A 295 19.17 -6.00 -7.55
CA LYS A 295 19.76 -4.80 -8.14
C LYS A 295 21.06 -4.36 -7.43
N GLY A 296 21.60 -5.20 -6.52
CA GLY A 296 22.86 -4.94 -5.83
C GLY A 296 22.75 -3.91 -4.69
N VAL A 297 21.55 -3.70 -4.15
CA VAL A 297 21.32 -2.86 -2.97
C VAL A 297 20.76 -3.73 -1.87
N THR A 298 21.49 -3.84 -0.75
CA THR A 298 21.04 -4.62 0.42
C THR A 298 20.71 -3.67 1.56
N ILE A 299 19.50 -3.83 2.12
CA ILE A 299 19.07 -3.18 3.34
C ILE A 299 18.95 -4.26 4.40
N GLY A 300 19.73 -4.15 5.47
CA GLY A 300 19.66 -5.09 6.58
C GLY A 300 18.32 -4.96 7.34
N TRP A 301 17.81 -6.08 7.85
CA TRP A 301 16.55 -6.11 8.61
C TRP A 301 16.55 -5.15 9.79
N GLY A 302 17.65 -5.08 10.54
CA GLY A 302 17.77 -4.12 11.65
C GLY A 302 17.71 -2.66 11.22
N GLN A 303 18.29 -2.32 10.06
CA GLN A 303 18.22 -0.98 9.48
C GLN A 303 16.79 -0.65 9.05
N TYR A 304 16.10 -1.59 8.39
CA TYR A 304 14.71 -1.45 8.00
C TYR A 304 13.80 -1.22 9.21
N MET A 305 13.90 -2.12 10.23
CA MET A 305 13.12 -2.04 11.45
C MET A 305 13.36 -0.75 12.23
N LYS A 306 14.60 -0.28 12.30
CA LYS A 306 14.93 0.99 12.97
C LYS A 306 14.20 2.17 12.32
N VAL A 307 14.16 2.25 11.01
CA VAL A 307 13.42 3.30 10.29
C VAL A 307 11.92 3.12 10.47
N GLY A 308 11.42 1.90 10.31
CA GLY A 308 10.00 1.57 10.47
C GLY A 308 9.46 1.89 11.86
N LEU A 309 10.15 1.45 12.91
CA LEU A 309 9.75 1.71 14.31
C LEU A 309 9.84 3.19 14.68
N LEU A 310 10.70 3.97 14.04
CA LEU A 310 10.79 5.41 14.28
C LEU A 310 9.66 6.19 13.61
N ILE A 311 9.29 5.80 12.37
CA ILE A 311 8.36 6.59 11.54
C ILE A 311 6.92 6.11 11.71
N THR A 312 6.68 4.80 11.82
CA THR A 312 5.32 4.25 11.82
C THR A 312 4.45 4.71 12.98
N PRO A 313 4.91 4.73 14.26
CA PRO A 313 4.04 5.11 15.36
C PRO A 313 3.48 6.54 15.24
N PRO A 314 4.27 7.60 14.96
CA PRO A 314 3.70 8.94 14.80
C PRO A 314 2.79 9.07 13.58
N VAL A 315 3.09 8.38 12.46
CA VAL A 315 2.19 8.34 11.29
C VAL A 315 0.87 7.68 11.65
N LEU A 316 0.92 6.57 12.37
CA LEU A 316 -0.25 5.82 12.82
C LEU A 316 -1.13 6.67 13.75
N VAL A 317 -0.53 7.34 14.76
CA VAL A 317 -1.25 8.22 15.69
C VAL A 317 -2.00 9.31 14.92
N ILE A 318 -1.31 10.05 14.03
CA ILE A 318 -1.92 11.17 13.32
C ILE A 318 -3.02 10.69 12.38
N SER A 319 -2.82 9.57 11.67
CA SER A 319 -3.84 9.00 10.78
C SER A 319 -5.08 8.54 11.55
N LEU A 320 -4.89 7.86 12.70
CA LEU A 320 -6.00 7.37 13.52
C LEU A 320 -6.74 8.49 14.23
N LEU A 321 -6.05 9.54 14.69
CA LEU A 321 -6.71 10.73 15.24
C LEU A 321 -7.53 11.46 14.16
N THR A 322 -7.02 11.51 12.92
CA THR A 322 -7.78 12.06 11.80
C THR A 322 -9.03 11.22 11.51
N LEU A 323 -8.92 9.88 11.56
CA LEU A 323 -10.07 8.99 11.44
C LEU A 323 -11.07 9.21 12.56
N ALA A 324 -10.62 9.25 13.82
CA ALA A 324 -11.50 9.44 14.98
C ALA A 324 -12.25 10.79 14.97
N TRP A 325 -11.73 11.77 14.26
CA TRP A 325 -12.40 13.06 14.07
C TRP A 325 -13.49 13.01 12.99
N ILE A 326 -13.40 12.07 12.05
CA ILE A 326 -14.35 11.91 10.93
C ILE A 326 -15.50 10.99 11.32
N LEU A 327 -15.23 9.92 12.09
CA LEU A 327 -16.22 8.98 12.60
C LEU A 327 -17.02 9.58 13.76
#